data_c50c9dde0818f2298927b2a1e1d45e67
#
_entry.id   c50c9dde0818f2298927b2a1e1d45e67
#
_cell.length_a   1.000
_cell.length_b   1.000
_cell.length_c   1.000
_cell.angle_alpha   90.00
_cell.angle_beta   90.00
_cell.angle_gamma   90.00
#
_symmetry.space_group_name_H-M   'P 1'
#
loop_
_entity.id
_entity.type
_entity.pdbx_description
1 polymer ?
#
loop_
_entity_poly.entity_id
_entity_poly.type
_entity_poly.pdbx_seq_one_letter_code
_entity_poly.pdbx_strand_id
1 'polypeptide(L)'
;MERGLYAQLIHDGMLVEHEDADLATAALPGAVAVIRPRELPLISYPYEWCFSQLRDAALLTLELQRRALAVGMRLKDASAYNVQFDRGRPILIDTLSFEVADTAQPWPAYRQFCEHFLAPLALIAYRDPRCGLMLREFIDGIPADFAARLLPGRTRLRPGLLAHLHLHAGAQRRSAARGPTAEHRRPPRMTALGQEALLDNLRRTVEGLRWRPGGHWVEYGIQTSYTERGANSKRQTVERMLDHSPAGVVWDMGANVGTYSTIAAGEGRSVIAFDQDANSVEHHWTHLSAGARASVLPLVMDLTNPSPALGWALEERRSLVERGPADVILALALVHHLAIGNNVPLGRVAGLFARIGRRAIVEFVPKDDPMTQHLLAFRPDIFPGYTAEGFRASFTPYFRVLEEAPVEDSARTLFLLEAR
;
A
#
# COMPACT_ATOMS: atom_id res chain seq x y z
N MET A 1 8.10 17.90 23.30
CA MET A 1 6.94 18.79 23.19
C MET A 1 7.31 20.27 23.41
N GLU A 2 8.14 20.59 24.37
CA GLU A 2 8.53 22.00 24.68
C GLU A 2 9.16 22.80 23.52
N ARG A 3 9.67 22.12 22.47
CA ARG A 3 10.30 22.80 21.30
C ARG A 3 9.33 23.11 20.14
N GLY A 4 8.04 22.90 20.34
CA GLY A 4 7.00 23.20 19.34
C GLY A 4 6.98 22.32 18.08
N LEU A 5 7.92 21.34 17.93
CA LEU A 5 8.00 20.48 16.75
C LEU A 5 6.70 19.70 16.53
N TYR A 6 6.14 19.09 17.58
CA TYR A 6 4.91 18.33 17.49
C TYR A 6 3.77 19.15 16.86
N ALA A 7 3.51 20.36 17.42
CA ALA A 7 2.43 21.21 16.94
C ALA A 7 2.62 21.61 15.45
N GLN A 8 3.86 21.90 15.04
CA GLN A 8 4.17 22.22 13.64
C GLN A 8 3.93 21.02 12.72
N LEU A 9 4.38 19.83 13.11
CA LEU A 9 4.21 18.63 12.27
C LEU A 9 2.73 18.22 12.12
N ILE A 10 1.93 18.37 13.20
CA ILE A 10 0.48 18.16 13.15
C ILE A 10 -0.19 19.19 12.24
N HIS A 11 0.13 20.49 12.42
CA HIS A 11 -0.44 21.56 11.62
C HIS A 11 -0.20 21.34 10.11
N ASP A 12 0.98 20.86 9.76
CA ASP A 12 1.38 20.58 8.38
C ASP A 12 0.93 19.20 7.86
N GLY A 13 0.24 18.41 8.69
CA GLY A 13 -0.26 17.08 8.35
C GLY A 13 0.84 16.05 8.11
N MET A 14 1.99 16.18 8.78
CA MET A 14 3.15 15.29 8.63
C MET A 14 3.26 14.24 9.74
N LEU A 15 2.56 14.43 10.86
CA LEU A 15 2.51 13.52 12.01
C LEU A 15 1.06 13.32 12.41
N VAL A 16 0.72 12.08 12.79
CA VAL A 16 -0.63 11.75 13.27
C VAL A 16 -0.91 12.51 14.58
N GLU A 17 -2.08 13.11 14.63
CA GLU A 17 -2.56 13.76 15.85
C GLU A 17 -2.85 12.73 16.95
N HIS A 18 -2.58 13.08 18.20
CA HIS A 18 -2.95 12.29 19.35
C HIS A 18 -3.48 13.17 20.48
N GLU A 19 -4.26 12.57 21.34
CA GLU A 19 -4.70 13.15 22.60
C GLU A 19 -4.04 12.45 23.79
N ASP A 20 -3.88 13.16 24.89
CA ASP A 20 -3.43 12.55 26.14
C ASP A 20 -4.55 11.63 26.70
N ALA A 21 -4.18 10.42 27.11
CA ALA A 21 -5.09 9.46 27.72
C ALA A 21 -4.76 9.26 29.21
N ASP A 22 -5.72 8.69 29.94
CA ASP A 22 -5.55 8.43 31.37
C ASP A 22 -4.36 7.47 31.60
N LEU A 23 -3.48 7.86 32.52
CA LEU A 23 -2.31 7.06 32.90
C LEU A 23 -2.72 5.68 33.47
N ALA A 24 -3.94 5.57 34.04
CA ALA A 24 -4.49 4.29 34.49
C ALA A 24 -4.70 3.27 33.37
N THR A 25 -4.74 3.71 32.09
CA THR A 25 -4.84 2.84 30.91
C THR A 25 -3.50 2.35 30.40
N ALA A 26 -2.38 2.68 31.08
CA ALA A 26 -1.05 2.29 30.66
C ALA A 26 -0.88 0.76 30.65
N ALA A 27 -0.40 0.22 29.51
CA ALA A 27 -0.11 -1.21 29.36
C ALA A 27 1.17 -1.66 30.12
N LEU A 28 2.05 -0.70 30.45
CA LEU A 28 3.32 -0.98 31.11
C LEU A 28 3.43 -0.23 32.45
N PRO A 29 3.94 -0.88 33.51
CA PRO A 29 4.22 -0.20 34.77
C PRO A 29 5.32 0.86 34.58
N GLY A 30 5.16 2.01 35.23
CA GLY A 30 6.13 3.10 35.15
C GLY A 30 6.00 4.02 33.94
N ALA A 31 4.90 3.91 33.18
CA ALA A 31 4.58 4.85 32.12
C ALA A 31 4.47 6.28 32.68
N VAL A 32 5.06 7.26 32.01
CA VAL A 32 5.02 8.68 32.40
C VAL A 32 3.92 9.46 31.67
N ALA A 33 3.42 8.93 30.56
CA ALA A 33 2.30 9.45 29.78
C ALA A 33 1.69 8.33 28.94
N VAL A 34 0.41 8.47 28.62
CA VAL A 34 -0.31 7.61 27.64
C VAL A 34 -0.89 8.53 26.59
N ILE A 35 -0.65 8.21 25.33
CA ILE A 35 -1.20 8.92 24.17
C ILE A 35 -2.14 8.02 23.37
N ARG A 36 -3.21 8.58 22.85
CA ARG A 36 -4.15 7.91 21.93
C ARG A 36 -4.09 8.60 20.58
N PRO A 37 -3.44 7.99 19.57
CA PRO A 37 -3.42 8.56 18.22
C PRO A 37 -4.80 8.43 17.56
N ARG A 38 -5.09 9.35 16.63
CA ARG A 38 -6.26 9.27 15.76
C ARG A 38 -6.16 8.02 14.89
N GLU A 39 -7.25 7.25 14.83
CA GLU A 39 -7.33 6.07 13.99
C GLU A 39 -7.40 6.43 12.50
N LEU A 40 -6.76 5.62 11.69
CA LEU A 40 -6.82 5.70 10.23
C LEU A 40 -7.78 4.63 9.68
N PRO A 41 -8.46 4.89 8.54
CA PRO A 41 -9.41 3.94 7.94
C PRO A 41 -8.81 2.57 7.64
N LEU A 42 -7.53 2.52 7.29
CA LEU A 42 -6.76 1.30 7.06
C LEU A 42 -5.29 1.55 7.39
N ILE A 43 -4.64 0.56 8.00
CA ILE A 43 -3.18 0.49 8.08
C ILE A 43 -2.68 -0.29 6.87
N SER A 44 -1.96 0.40 5.98
CA SER A 44 -1.29 -0.20 4.82
C SER A 44 0.16 -0.55 5.13
N TYR A 45 0.77 -1.39 4.31
CA TYR A 45 2.14 -1.80 4.52
C TYR A 45 3.03 -1.40 3.33
N PRO A 46 4.33 -1.12 3.55
CA PRO A 46 5.23 -0.64 2.49
C PRO A 46 5.31 -1.54 1.26
N TYR A 47 5.10 -2.84 1.41
CA TYR A 47 5.06 -3.79 0.30
C TYR A 47 3.74 -3.76 -0.51
N GLU A 48 2.74 -3.03 -0.03
CA GLU A 48 1.47 -2.77 -0.73
C GLU A 48 1.51 -1.44 -1.50
N TRP A 49 2.58 -0.63 -1.34
CA TRP A 49 2.66 0.68 -1.95
C TRP A 49 3.22 0.61 -3.37
N CYS A 50 2.69 1.43 -4.25
CA CYS A 50 3.29 1.67 -5.54
C CYS A 50 4.57 2.54 -5.42
N PHE A 51 5.30 2.70 -6.53
CA PHE A 51 6.57 3.44 -6.56
C PHE A 51 6.43 4.88 -6.03
N SER A 52 5.42 5.62 -6.51
CA SER A 52 5.21 7.01 -6.09
C SER A 52 4.84 7.14 -4.62
N GLN A 53 4.04 6.23 -4.07
CA GLN A 53 3.73 6.20 -2.65
C GLN A 53 4.99 5.96 -1.81
N LEU A 54 5.79 4.96 -2.15
CA LEU A 54 7.05 4.68 -1.43
C LEU A 54 8.03 5.86 -1.52
N ARG A 55 8.09 6.54 -2.68
CA ARG A 55 8.91 7.75 -2.87
C ARG A 55 8.40 8.90 -2.01
N ASP A 56 7.09 9.13 -1.97
CA ASP A 56 6.49 10.20 -1.17
C ASP A 56 6.71 9.97 0.33
N ALA A 57 6.63 8.72 0.80
CA ALA A 57 6.96 8.32 2.17
C ALA A 57 8.45 8.55 2.50
N ALA A 58 9.35 8.23 1.57
CA ALA A 58 10.79 8.52 1.73
C ALA A 58 11.06 10.03 1.86
N LEU A 59 10.43 10.85 1.01
CA LEU A 59 10.58 12.30 1.05
C LEU A 59 10.01 12.91 2.33
N LEU A 60 8.86 12.40 2.82
CA LEU A 60 8.32 12.78 4.13
C LEU A 60 9.35 12.49 5.25
N THR A 61 9.92 11.30 5.27
CA THR A 61 10.88 10.90 6.32
C THR A 61 12.12 11.79 6.34
N LEU A 62 12.65 12.18 5.16
CA LEU A 62 13.76 13.13 5.07
C LEU A 62 13.38 14.53 5.53
N GLU A 63 12.17 14.99 5.21
CA GLU A 63 11.68 16.30 5.64
C GLU A 63 11.45 16.33 7.16
N LEU A 64 10.91 15.26 7.74
CA LEU A 64 10.76 15.12 9.20
C LEU A 64 12.12 15.19 9.90
N GLN A 65 13.14 14.48 9.39
CA GLN A 65 14.50 14.53 9.93
C GLN A 65 15.09 15.95 9.83
N ARG A 66 14.90 16.63 8.70
CA ARG A 66 15.40 18.01 8.51
C ARG A 66 14.75 18.99 9.51
N ARG A 67 13.43 18.91 9.69
CA ARG A 67 12.70 19.76 10.65
C ARG A 67 13.07 19.44 12.10
N ALA A 68 13.25 18.15 12.42
CA ALA A 68 13.70 17.75 13.74
C ALA A 68 15.09 18.36 14.07
N LEU A 69 16.04 18.30 13.12
CA LEU A 69 17.39 18.87 13.31
C LEU A 69 17.34 20.38 13.55
N ALA A 70 16.46 21.12 12.89
CA ALA A 70 16.32 22.56 13.05
C ALA A 70 15.96 22.97 14.49
N VAL A 71 15.34 22.09 15.27
CA VAL A 71 14.99 22.32 16.68
C VAL A 71 15.83 21.47 17.65
N GLY A 72 16.97 20.93 17.20
CA GLY A 72 17.89 20.12 18.00
C GLY A 72 17.32 18.76 18.40
N MET A 73 16.48 18.17 17.55
CA MET A 73 15.98 16.80 17.65
C MET A 73 16.36 15.99 16.40
N ARG A 74 16.15 14.69 16.41
CA ARG A 74 16.37 13.81 15.26
C ARG A 74 15.43 12.61 15.30
N LEU A 75 15.17 12.01 14.14
CA LEU A 75 14.54 10.69 14.06
C LEU A 75 15.57 9.62 14.44
N LYS A 76 15.25 8.79 15.42
CA LYS A 76 16.01 7.58 15.77
C LYS A 76 15.52 6.34 15.01
N ASP A 77 14.30 6.40 14.45
CA ASP A 77 13.68 5.34 13.68
C ASP A 77 13.15 5.92 12.36
N ALA A 78 13.57 5.35 11.22
CA ALA A 78 13.16 5.70 9.88
C ALA A 78 12.56 4.50 9.13
N SER A 79 11.81 3.65 9.86
CA SER A 79 11.10 2.53 9.26
C SER A 79 9.99 3.03 8.34
N ALA A 80 9.85 2.41 7.17
CA ALA A 80 8.72 2.67 6.28
C ALA A 80 7.37 2.24 6.92
N TYR A 81 7.39 1.31 7.86
CA TYR A 81 6.19 0.89 8.60
C TYR A 81 5.66 1.97 9.56
N ASN A 82 6.46 2.99 9.88
CA ASN A 82 6.03 4.14 10.67
C ASN A 82 5.33 5.23 9.84
N VAL A 83 5.20 5.03 8.52
CA VAL A 83 4.48 5.92 7.62
C VAL A 83 3.17 5.27 7.17
N GLN A 84 2.13 6.08 7.08
CA GLN A 84 0.83 5.71 6.52
C GLN A 84 0.37 6.75 5.52
N PHE A 85 -0.75 6.49 4.84
CA PHE A 85 -1.38 7.47 3.96
C PHE A 85 -2.71 7.93 4.55
N ASP A 86 -2.84 9.23 4.73
CA ASP A 86 -4.06 9.88 5.17
C ASP A 86 -4.42 11.00 4.20
N ARG A 87 -5.66 11.01 3.73
CA ARG A 87 -6.16 12.03 2.78
C ARG A 87 -5.21 12.27 1.60
N GLY A 88 -4.66 11.17 1.06
CA GLY A 88 -3.77 11.20 -0.11
C GLY A 88 -2.36 11.72 0.13
N ARG A 89 -1.93 11.84 1.38
CA ARG A 89 -0.58 12.28 1.78
C ARG A 89 0.06 11.28 2.73
N PRO A 90 1.37 11.08 2.65
CA PRO A 90 2.08 10.28 3.64
C PRO A 90 2.12 11.04 4.98
N ILE A 91 1.93 10.32 6.08
CA ILE A 91 1.93 10.82 7.45
C ILE A 91 2.71 9.87 8.36
N LEU A 92 3.56 10.39 9.24
CA LEU A 92 4.23 9.59 10.27
C LEU A 92 3.21 9.23 11.36
N ILE A 93 3.21 7.96 11.80
CA ILE A 93 2.29 7.49 12.86
C ILE A 93 3.01 7.19 14.18
N ASP A 94 4.34 7.17 14.20
CA ASP A 94 5.11 6.94 15.42
C ASP A 94 5.68 8.25 15.98
N THR A 95 4.98 8.82 16.95
CA THR A 95 5.41 10.02 17.69
C THR A 95 6.68 9.76 18.52
N LEU A 96 6.94 8.51 18.90
CA LEU A 96 8.07 8.14 19.75
C LEU A 96 9.38 7.97 18.97
N SER A 97 9.35 8.08 17.65
CA SER A 97 10.53 8.03 16.77
C SER A 97 11.49 9.21 16.94
N PHE A 98 11.14 10.26 17.68
CA PHE A 98 11.99 11.43 17.89
C PHE A 98 12.80 11.34 19.19
N GLU A 99 14.05 11.83 19.14
CA GLU A 99 14.93 11.99 20.30
C GLU A 99 15.71 13.31 20.22
N VAL A 100 16.31 13.74 21.34
CA VAL A 100 17.23 14.89 21.35
C VAL A 100 18.47 14.55 20.52
N ALA A 101 18.84 15.43 19.60
CA ALA A 101 19.97 15.20 18.72
C ALA A 101 21.31 15.36 19.46
N ASP A 102 22.19 14.37 19.36
CA ASP A 102 23.62 14.59 19.49
C ASP A 102 24.13 15.01 18.10
N THR A 103 24.31 16.33 17.93
CA THR A 103 24.69 16.91 16.63
C THR A 103 26.10 16.52 16.19
N ALA A 104 26.91 15.93 17.08
CA ALA A 104 28.24 15.44 16.75
C ALA A 104 28.23 14.02 16.15
N GLN A 105 27.09 13.32 16.21
CA GLN A 105 26.97 11.95 15.71
C GLN A 105 26.21 11.91 14.38
N PRO A 106 26.54 10.94 13.48
CA PRO A 106 25.74 10.69 12.28
C PRO A 106 24.29 10.37 12.63
N TRP A 107 23.40 10.56 11.67
CA TRP A 107 22.00 10.17 11.81
C TRP A 107 21.85 8.66 12.09
N PRO A 108 21.32 8.25 13.25
CA PRO A 108 21.28 6.82 13.64
C PRO A 108 20.41 5.99 12.69
N ALA A 109 19.32 6.54 12.19
CA ALA A 109 18.39 5.85 11.29
C ALA A 109 18.80 5.90 9.79
N TYR A 110 20.01 6.41 9.46
CA TYR A 110 20.48 6.52 8.07
C TYR A 110 20.48 5.16 7.34
N ARG A 111 21.01 4.12 7.99
CA ARG A 111 21.03 2.78 7.40
C ARG A 111 19.62 2.27 7.15
N GLN A 112 18.76 2.38 8.15
CA GLN A 112 17.36 1.96 8.07
C GLN A 112 16.63 2.70 6.95
N PHE A 113 16.83 4.02 6.81
CA PHE A 113 16.29 4.77 5.67
C PHE A 113 16.74 4.19 4.32
N CYS A 114 18.02 3.88 4.18
CA CYS A 114 18.53 3.29 2.94
C CYS A 114 17.90 1.92 2.63
N GLU A 115 17.69 1.09 3.65
CA GLU A 115 17.18 -0.28 3.52
C GLU A 115 15.65 -0.31 3.35
N HIS A 116 14.90 0.62 4.00
CA HIS A 116 13.45 0.70 3.88
C HIS A 116 12.94 1.50 2.68
N PHE A 117 13.69 2.49 2.20
CA PHE A 117 13.24 3.38 1.14
C PHE A 117 14.14 3.36 -0.10
N LEU A 118 15.42 3.65 0.05
CA LEU A 118 16.29 3.84 -1.12
C LEU A 118 16.54 2.53 -1.88
N ALA A 119 16.76 1.43 -1.17
CA ALA A 119 17.01 0.13 -1.77
C ALA A 119 15.79 -0.37 -2.57
N PRO A 120 14.56 -0.46 -2.00
CA PRO A 120 13.39 -0.88 -2.76
C PRO A 120 13.06 0.10 -3.90
N LEU A 121 13.15 1.42 -3.72
CA LEU A 121 12.93 2.39 -4.79
C LEU A 121 13.90 2.20 -5.96
N ALA A 122 15.19 1.96 -5.66
CA ALA A 122 16.19 1.70 -6.70
C ALA A 122 15.92 0.38 -7.41
N LEU A 123 15.52 -0.67 -6.70
CA LEU A 123 15.17 -1.97 -7.29
C LEU A 123 13.93 -1.87 -8.19
N ILE A 124 12.89 -1.18 -7.75
CA ILE A 124 11.70 -0.92 -8.58
C ILE A 124 12.10 -0.13 -9.84
N ALA A 125 12.85 0.97 -9.69
CA ALA A 125 13.23 1.84 -10.81
C ALA A 125 14.14 1.19 -11.86
N TYR A 126 14.99 0.25 -11.46
CA TYR A 126 16.01 -0.33 -12.33
C TYR A 126 15.80 -1.80 -12.68
N ARG A 127 14.89 -2.49 -12.02
CA ARG A 127 14.61 -3.92 -12.23
C ARG A 127 13.13 -4.17 -12.51
N ASP A 128 12.29 -4.19 -11.48
CA ASP A 128 10.91 -4.63 -11.61
C ASP A 128 10.06 -4.08 -10.44
N PRO A 129 8.82 -3.61 -10.66
CA PRO A 129 7.96 -3.11 -9.59
C PRO A 129 7.67 -4.17 -8.51
N ARG A 130 7.67 -5.46 -8.86
CA ARG A 130 7.48 -6.55 -7.90
C ARG A 130 8.59 -6.63 -6.84
N CYS A 131 9.72 -5.95 -7.04
CA CYS A 131 10.76 -5.85 -6.00
C CYS A 131 10.25 -5.13 -4.73
N GLY A 132 9.18 -4.32 -4.81
CA GLY A 132 8.52 -3.74 -3.63
C GLY A 132 7.98 -4.80 -2.66
N LEU A 133 7.52 -5.94 -3.18
CA LEU A 133 7.05 -7.06 -2.37
C LEU A 133 8.13 -7.67 -1.47
N MET A 134 9.42 -7.43 -1.75
CA MET A 134 10.51 -7.91 -0.89
C MET A 134 10.47 -7.31 0.51
N LEU A 135 9.84 -6.13 0.69
CA LEU A 135 9.64 -5.55 2.02
C LEU A 135 8.73 -6.41 2.92
N ARG A 136 7.96 -7.34 2.34
CA ARG A 136 7.20 -8.32 3.12
C ARG A 136 8.10 -9.35 3.81
N GLU A 137 9.17 -9.77 3.15
CA GLU A 137 10.14 -10.75 3.69
C GLU A 137 11.23 -10.06 4.53
N PHE A 138 11.66 -8.87 4.11
CA PHE A 138 12.66 -8.07 4.81
C PHE A 138 11.97 -6.98 5.65
N ILE A 139 11.44 -7.35 6.81
CA ILE A 139 10.70 -6.45 7.70
C ILE A 139 11.58 -5.29 8.19
N ASP A 140 12.87 -5.54 8.41
CA ASP A 140 13.84 -4.54 8.81
C ASP A 140 14.45 -3.76 7.63
N GLY A 141 13.84 -3.87 6.45
CA GLY A 141 14.31 -3.27 5.20
C GLY A 141 15.17 -4.19 4.36
N ILE A 142 15.26 -3.92 3.05
CA ILE A 142 16.06 -4.72 2.11
C ILE A 142 17.54 -4.43 2.35
N PRO A 143 18.38 -5.43 2.77
CA PRO A 143 19.78 -5.20 3.08
C PRO A 143 20.53 -4.53 1.92
N ALA A 144 21.28 -3.46 2.22
CA ALA A 144 21.93 -2.65 1.20
C ALA A 144 22.90 -3.45 0.31
N ASP A 145 23.59 -4.44 0.89
CA ASP A 145 24.51 -5.31 0.15
C ASP A 145 23.78 -6.30 -0.77
N PHE A 146 22.59 -6.75 -0.38
CA PHE A 146 21.73 -7.58 -1.22
C PHE A 146 21.18 -6.76 -2.38
N ALA A 147 20.61 -5.58 -2.11
CA ALA A 147 20.13 -4.66 -3.15
C ALA A 147 21.23 -4.28 -4.14
N ALA A 148 22.45 -3.96 -3.66
CA ALA A 148 23.60 -3.61 -4.50
C ALA A 148 24.02 -4.73 -5.46
N ARG A 149 23.83 -6.01 -5.09
CA ARG A 149 24.06 -7.16 -5.99
C ARG A 149 22.99 -7.30 -7.06
N LEU A 150 21.76 -7.00 -6.74
CA LEU A 150 20.64 -7.09 -7.69
C LEU A 150 20.62 -5.93 -8.66
N LEU A 151 21.11 -4.75 -8.30
CA LEU A 151 21.12 -3.57 -9.14
C LEU A 151 22.04 -3.72 -10.35
N PRO A 152 21.67 -3.20 -11.54
CA PRO A 152 22.54 -3.26 -12.72
C PRO A 152 23.79 -2.40 -12.54
N GLY A 153 24.91 -2.80 -13.16
CA GLY A 153 26.19 -2.11 -13.01
C GLY A 153 26.18 -0.62 -13.31
N ARG A 154 25.29 -0.17 -14.24
CA ARG A 154 25.10 1.25 -14.59
C ARG A 154 24.67 2.14 -13.40
N THR A 155 24.08 1.56 -12.34
CA THR A 155 23.70 2.32 -11.14
C THR A 155 24.90 2.85 -10.34
N ARG A 156 26.08 2.28 -10.56
CA ARG A 156 27.37 2.78 -10.02
C ARG A 156 27.79 4.12 -10.62
N LEU A 157 27.23 4.47 -11.78
CA LEU A 157 27.44 5.77 -12.44
C LEU A 157 26.50 6.87 -11.87
N ARG A 158 25.63 6.52 -10.96
CA ARG A 158 24.75 7.46 -10.26
C ARG A 158 25.36 7.79 -8.89
N PRO A 159 25.89 9.01 -8.65
CA PRO A 159 26.65 9.32 -7.45
C PRO A 159 25.92 8.99 -6.15
N GLY A 160 24.62 9.30 -6.04
CA GLY A 160 23.82 8.99 -4.85
C GLY A 160 23.68 7.48 -4.61
N LEU A 161 23.36 6.69 -5.64
CA LEU A 161 23.26 5.23 -5.51
C LEU A 161 24.63 4.59 -5.24
N LEU A 162 25.69 5.14 -5.85
CA LEU A 162 27.06 4.69 -5.56
C LEU A 162 27.37 4.88 -4.07
N ALA A 163 27.13 6.08 -3.54
CA ALA A 163 27.44 6.43 -2.15
C ALA A 163 26.59 5.64 -1.15
N HIS A 164 25.27 5.68 -1.31
CA HIS A 164 24.34 5.21 -0.30
C HIS A 164 24.00 3.72 -0.37
N LEU A 165 24.17 3.06 -1.53
CA LEU A 165 23.96 1.62 -1.65
C LEU A 165 25.26 0.86 -1.93
N HIS A 166 26.02 1.18 -2.98
CA HIS A 166 27.16 0.35 -3.37
C HIS A 166 28.36 0.46 -2.41
N LEU A 167 28.76 1.68 -2.01
CA LEU A 167 29.90 1.87 -1.08
C LEU A 167 29.50 1.53 0.35
N HIS A 168 28.29 1.86 0.78
CA HIS A 168 27.78 1.50 2.10
C HIS A 168 27.74 -0.02 2.29
N ALA A 169 27.23 -0.77 1.32
CA ALA A 169 27.27 -2.23 1.27
C ALA A 169 28.69 -2.80 1.38
N GLY A 170 29.66 -2.16 0.72
CA GLY A 170 31.07 -2.53 0.81
C GLY A 170 31.66 -2.31 2.21
N ALA A 171 31.28 -1.23 2.89
CA ALA A 171 31.72 -0.93 4.25
C ALA A 171 31.13 -1.92 5.27
N GLN A 172 29.85 -2.24 5.16
CA GLN A 172 29.17 -3.23 6.03
C GLN A 172 29.82 -4.61 5.94
N ARG A 173 30.10 -5.11 4.73
CA ARG A 173 30.76 -6.41 4.53
C ARG A 173 32.16 -6.44 5.14
N ARG A 174 32.93 -5.36 5.01
CA ARG A 174 34.26 -5.26 5.62
C ARG A 174 34.20 -5.24 7.15
N SER A 175 33.19 -4.57 7.72
CA SER A 175 32.96 -4.53 9.16
C SER A 175 32.57 -5.91 9.71
N ALA A 176 31.64 -6.60 9.04
CA ALA A 176 31.20 -7.95 9.41
C ALA A 176 32.35 -8.99 9.33
N ALA A 177 33.23 -8.87 8.33
CA ALA A 177 34.39 -9.75 8.16
C ALA A 177 35.49 -9.58 9.23
N ARG A 178 35.52 -8.44 9.95
CA ARG A 178 36.54 -8.13 10.98
C ARG A 178 36.20 -8.65 12.38
N GLY A 179 35.01 -9.17 12.61
CA GLY A 179 34.56 -9.74 13.89
C GLY A 179 34.38 -8.71 15.02
N PRO A 180 33.87 -9.14 16.20
CA PRO A 180 33.50 -8.26 17.31
C PRO A 180 34.67 -7.63 18.09
N THR A 181 35.92 -7.97 17.79
CA THR A 181 37.11 -7.45 18.46
C THR A 181 37.65 -6.13 17.87
N ALA A 182 37.01 -5.60 16.83
CA ALA A 182 37.32 -4.24 16.40
C ALA A 182 36.84 -3.26 17.48
N GLU A 183 37.78 -2.68 18.23
CA GLU A 183 37.58 -1.61 19.21
C GLU A 183 36.40 -0.71 18.80
N HIS A 184 35.59 -0.33 19.77
CA HIS A 184 34.51 0.64 19.64
C HIS A 184 35.08 1.96 19.08
N ARG A 185 35.34 2.01 17.76
CA ARG A 185 35.68 3.27 17.11
C ARG A 185 34.50 4.17 17.27
N ARG A 186 34.66 5.25 18.03
CA ARG A 186 33.65 6.31 18.08
C ARG A 186 33.25 6.64 16.63
N PRO A 187 31.94 6.69 16.33
CA PRO A 187 31.52 7.06 14.99
C PRO A 187 32.17 8.41 14.60
N PRO A 188 32.53 8.60 13.33
CA PRO A 188 33.14 9.86 12.89
C PRO A 188 32.17 11.01 13.24
N ARG A 189 32.73 12.07 13.82
CA ARG A 189 31.95 13.27 14.14
C ARG A 189 31.43 13.88 12.84
N MET A 190 30.17 14.21 12.82
CA MET A 190 29.51 14.87 11.69
C MET A 190 29.11 16.29 12.10
N THR A 191 29.40 17.30 11.29
CA THR A 191 28.97 18.67 11.53
C THR A 191 27.49 18.85 11.12
N ALA A 192 26.82 19.88 11.63
CA ALA A 192 25.46 20.22 11.20
C ALA A 192 25.37 20.38 9.67
N LEU A 193 26.34 21.08 9.06
CA LEU A 193 26.42 21.22 7.60
C LEU A 193 26.60 19.86 6.91
N GLY A 194 27.35 18.94 7.50
CA GLY A 194 27.50 17.57 6.97
C GLY A 194 26.21 16.77 7.03
N GLN A 195 25.40 16.95 8.07
CA GLN A 195 24.08 16.33 8.18
C GLN A 195 23.10 16.89 7.14
N GLU A 196 23.05 18.20 6.96
CA GLU A 196 22.24 18.81 5.91
C GLU A 196 22.65 18.34 4.51
N ALA A 197 23.95 18.31 4.23
CA ALA A 197 24.47 17.82 2.94
C ALA A 197 24.11 16.36 2.68
N LEU A 198 24.11 15.51 3.73
CA LEU A 198 23.67 14.12 3.66
C LEU A 198 22.18 14.04 3.28
N LEU A 199 21.32 14.77 3.99
CA LEU A 199 19.87 14.79 3.73
C LEU A 199 19.55 15.31 2.33
N ASP A 200 20.21 16.39 1.90
CA ASP A 200 20.06 16.93 0.55
C ASP A 200 20.50 15.94 -0.53
N ASN A 201 21.57 15.20 -0.30
CA ASN A 201 22.03 14.18 -1.25
C ASN A 201 21.05 13.01 -1.34
N LEU A 202 20.55 12.51 -0.20
CA LEU A 202 19.52 11.48 -0.15
C LEU A 202 18.24 11.95 -0.86
N ARG A 203 17.78 13.18 -0.58
CA ARG A 203 16.59 13.76 -1.22
C ARG A 203 16.74 13.81 -2.73
N ARG A 204 17.84 14.40 -3.25
CA ARG A 204 18.12 14.45 -4.70
C ARG A 204 18.23 13.04 -5.31
N THR A 205 18.78 12.09 -4.56
CA THR A 205 18.87 10.70 -5.02
C THR A 205 17.49 10.08 -5.16
N VAL A 206 16.62 10.21 -4.17
CA VAL A 206 15.23 9.73 -4.19
C VAL A 206 14.43 10.44 -5.30
N GLU A 207 14.51 11.78 -5.36
CA GLU A 207 13.84 12.58 -6.40
C GLU A 207 14.33 12.28 -7.81
N GLY A 208 15.57 11.82 -7.95
CA GLY A 208 16.18 11.42 -9.23
C GLY A 208 15.77 10.04 -9.72
N LEU A 209 15.20 9.20 -8.86
CA LEU A 209 14.67 7.90 -9.27
C LEU A 209 13.38 8.08 -10.07
N ARG A 210 13.24 7.29 -11.11
CA ARG A 210 12.06 7.28 -11.98
C ARG A 210 11.70 5.85 -12.30
N TRP A 211 10.44 5.55 -12.16
CA TRP A 211 9.84 4.38 -12.74
C TRP A 211 8.70 4.83 -13.65
N ARG A 212 8.60 4.28 -14.82
CA ARG A 212 7.51 4.56 -15.76
C ARG A 212 6.68 3.30 -15.88
N PRO A 213 5.41 3.36 -15.49
CA PRO A 213 4.51 2.24 -15.72
C PRO A 213 4.54 1.87 -17.20
N GLY A 214 4.67 0.60 -17.48
CA GLY A 214 4.55 0.03 -18.81
C GLY A 214 3.79 -1.27 -18.68
N GLY A 215 2.88 -1.58 -19.60
CA GLY A 215 2.21 -2.87 -19.54
C GLY A 215 0.79 -2.86 -20.08
N HIS A 216 0.39 -4.04 -20.48
CA HIS A 216 -0.87 -4.37 -21.15
C HIS A 216 -2.12 -4.01 -20.32
N TRP A 217 -2.03 -4.04 -18.99
CA TRP A 217 -3.17 -3.82 -18.11
C TRP A 217 -3.63 -2.35 -18.00
N VAL A 218 -2.73 -1.39 -18.19
CA VAL A 218 -3.10 0.03 -18.25
C VAL A 218 -3.88 0.31 -19.53
N GLU A 219 -3.43 -0.24 -20.67
CA GLU A 219 -4.15 -0.16 -21.94
C GLU A 219 -5.47 -0.94 -21.92
N TYR A 220 -5.49 -2.08 -21.19
CA TYR A 220 -6.67 -2.92 -21.03
C TYR A 220 -7.78 -2.25 -20.19
N GLY A 221 -7.43 -1.47 -19.17
CA GLY A 221 -8.39 -0.69 -18.38
C GLY A 221 -9.07 0.42 -19.19
N ILE A 222 -8.45 0.82 -20.30
CA ILE A 222 -8.98 1.81 -21.26
C ILE A 222 -9.83 1.12 -22.34
N GLN A 223 -9.53 -0.13 -22.71
CA GLN A 223 -10.31 -0.94 -23.66
C GLN A 223 -11.41 -1.72 -22.91
N THR A 224 -12.54 -1.09 -22.70
CA THR A 224 -13.71 -1.78 -22.12
C THR A 224 -14.35 -2.71 -23.14
N SER A 225 -14.71 -3.95 -22.72
CA SER A 225 -15.54 -4.88 -23.50
C SER A 225 -17.01 -4.45 -23.57
N TYR A 226 -17.34 -3.28 -23.04
CA TYR A 226 -18.69 -2.72 -23.03
C TYR A 226 -18.92 -1.79 -24.21
N THR A 227 -20.17 -1.78 -24.72
CA THR A 227 -20.69 -0.65 -25.47
C THR A 227 -20.77 0.58 -24.56
N GLU A 228 -20.82 1.77 -25.13
CA GLU A 228 -21.02 3.00 -24.35
C GLU A 228 -22.29 2.92 -23.47
N ARG A 229 -23.36 2.35 -24.01
CA ARG A 229 -24.63 2.12 -23.30
C ARG A 229 -24.45 1.13 -22.13
N GLY A 230 -23.78 0.01 -22.36
CA GLY A 230 -23.48 -0.97 -21.32
C GLY A 230 -22.61 -0.40 -20.20
N ALA A 231 -21.60 0.40 -20.54
CA ALA A 231 -20.74 1.07 -19.55
C ALA A 231 -21.54 2.07 -18.70
N ASN A 232 -22.45 2.85 -19.30
CA ASN A 232 -23.31 3.77 -18.59
C ASN A 232 -24.33 3.04 -17.70
N SER A 233 -24.96 1.97 -18.18
CA SER A 233 -25.88 1.12 -17.41
C SER A 233 -25.16 0.52 -16.17
N LYS A 234 -23.96 -0.02 -16.36
CA LYS A 234 -23.14 -0.54 -15.26
C LYS A 234 -22.84 0.55 -14.24
N ARG A 235 -22.38 1.73 -14.68
CA ARG A 235 -22.10 2.86 -13.80
C ARG A 235 -23.32 3.23 -12.95
N GLN A 236 -24.45 3.51 -13.57
CA GLN A 236 -25.70 3.90 -12.88
C GLN A 236 -26.17 2.83 -11.90
N THR A 237 -26.00 1.56 -12.26
CA THR A 237 -26.38 0.45 -11.36
C THR A 237 -25.44 0.38 -10.15
N VAL A 238 -24.13 0.53 -10.34
CA VAL A 238 -23.17 0.54 -9.22
C VAL A 238 -23.41 1.75 -8.31
N GLU A 239 -23.62 2.95 -8.85
CA GLU A 239 -23.97 4.15 -8.10
C GLU A 239 -25.24 3.90 -7.24
N ARG A 240 -26.33 3.44 -7.83
CA ARG A 240 -27.56 3.11 -7.11
C ARG A 240 -27.36 2.04 -6.02
N MET A 241 -26.59 0.98 -6.28
CA MET A 241 -26.31 -0.05 -5.29
C MET A 241 -25.42 0.49 -4.13
N LEU A 242 -24.52 1.42 -4.42
CA LEU A 242 -23.75 2.14 -3.39
C LEU A 242 -24.67 3.02 -2.54
N ASP A 243 -25.66 3.73 -3.12
CA ASP A 243 -26.63 4.55 -2.39
C ASP A 243 -27.49 3.72 -1.44
N HIS A 244 -27.80 2.48 -1.82
CA HIS A 244 -28.51 1.52 -0.97
C HIS A 244 -27.59 0.85 0.07
N SER A 245 -26.30 1.22 0.12
CA SER A 245 -25.32 0.63 1.01
C SER A 245 -24.89 1.63 2.10
N PRO A 246 -24.36 1.16 3.27
CA PRO A 246 -23.89 2.05 4.30
C PRO A 246 -22.81 3.01 3.80
N ALA A 247 -22.84 4.24 4.32
CA ALA A 247 -21.69 5.12 4.21
C ALA A 247 -20.53 4.53 5.06
N GLY A 248 -19.28 4.73 4.64
CA GLY A 248 -18.14 4.24 5.40
C GLY A 248 -16.95 3.87 4.50
N VAL A 249 -16.32 2.75 4.81
CA VAL A 249 -15.13 2.28 4.09
C VAL A 249 -15.53 1.31 2.97
N VAL A 250 -15.12 1.62 1.75
CA VAL A 250 -15.29 0.76 0.57
C VAL A 250 -13.95 0.13 0.21
N TRP A 251 -13.94 -1.18 0.00
CA TRP A 251 -12.81 -1.89 -0.59
C TRP A 251 -13.12 -2.26 -2.04
N ASP A 252 -12.40 -1.65 -2.98
CA ASP A 252 -12.53 -1.94 -4.42
C ASP A 252 -11.50 -3.00 -4.80
N MET A 253 -11.98 -4.23 -5.04
CA MET A 253 -11.16 -5.41 -5.29
C MET A 253 -10.97 -5.62 -6.79
N GLY A 254 -9.74 -5.50 -7.29
CA GLY A 254 -9.42 -5.50 -8.71
C GLY A 254 -9.76 -4.15 -9.35
N ALA A 255 -9.38 -3.06 -8.69
CA ALA A 255 -9.76 -1.70 -9.04
C ALA A 255 -9.19 -1.19 -10.36
N ASN A 256 -8.17 -1.85 -10.92
CA ASN A 256 -7.44 -1.44 -12.10
C ASN A 256 -6.99 0.05 -11.99
N VAL A 257 -7.38 0.91 -12.93
CA VAL A 257 -7.05 2.35 -12.92
C VAL A 257 -8.01 3.20 -12.07
N GLY A 258 -8.94 2.59 -11.32
CA GLY A 258 -9.73 3.22 -10.27
C GLY A 258 -10.99 3.94 -10.72
N THR A 259 -11.58 3.58 -11.86
CA THR A 259 -12.82 4.19 -12.36
C THR A 259 -13.94 4.10 -11.32
N TYR A 260 -14.20 2.91 -10.79
CA TYR A 260 -15.27 2.69 -9.79
C TYR A 260 -14.87 3.12 -8.38
N SER A 261 -13.59 3.10 -8.05
CA SER A 261 -13.07 3.70 -6.82
C SER A 261 -13.39 5.19 -6.74
N THR A 262 -13.21 5.92 -7.84
CA THR A 262 -13.52 7.36 -7.91
C THR A 262 -15.03 7.61 -7.79
N ILE A 263 -15.86 6.77 -8.39
CA ILE A 263 -17.31 6.83 -8.25
C ILE A 263 -17.73 6.62 -6.79
N ALA A 264 -17.20 5.57 -6.15
CA ALA A 264 -17.50 5.27 -4.76
C ALA A 264 -17.07 6.40 -3.80
N ALA A 265 -15.95 7.07 -4.08
CA ALA A 265 -15.45 8.19 -3.28
C ALA A 265 -16.29 9.47 -3.41
N GLY A 266 -17.04 9.63 -4.51
CA GLY A 266 -17.85 10.83 -4.79
C GLY A 266 -18.92 11.12 -3.74
N GLU A 267 -19.27 10.13 -2.89
CA GLU A 267 -20.29 10.21 -1.85
C GLU A 267 -19.71 10.35 -0.42
N GLY A 268 -18.47 10.82 -0.30
CA GLY A 268 -17.84 11.03 0.99
C GLY A 268 -17.37 9.75 1.69
N ARG A 269 -17.31 8.62 0.96
CA ARG A 269 -16.77 7.36 1.46
C ARG A 269 -15.25 7.33 1.37
N SER A 270 -14.61 6.61 2.29
CA SER A 270 -13.18 6.28 2.19
C SER A 270 -13.02 5.00 1.36
N VAL A 271 -12.26 5.05 0.29
CA VAL A 271 -12.06 3.93 -0.63
C VAL A 271 -10.64 3.41 -0.56
N ILE A 272 -10.49 2.12 -0.34
CA ILE A 272 -9.22 1.40 -0.48
C ILE A 272 -9.32 0.57 -1.76
N ALA A 273 -8.47 0.87 -2.73
CA ALA A 273 -8.51 0.27 -4.06
C ALA A 273 -7.36 -0.73 -4.21
N PHE A 274 -7.67 -2.01 -4.31
CA PHE A 274 -6.68 -3.07 -4.43
C PHE A 274 -6.57 -3.57 -5.88
N ASP A 275 -5.34 -3.67 -6.38
CA ASP A 275 -5.06 -4.35 -7.64
C ASP A 275 -3.71 -5.08 -7.59
N GLN A 276 -3.60 -6.20 -8.29
CA GLN A 276 -2.35 -6.97 -8.34
C GLN A 276 -1.30 -6.34 -9.25
N ASP A 277 -1.73 -5.52 -10.24
CA ASP A 277 -0.81 -4.88 -11.18
C ASP A 277 -0.30 -3.55 -10.63
N ALA A 278 0.96 -3.54 -10.23
CA ALA A 278 1.63 -2.33 -9.75
C ALA A 278 1.61 -1.17 -10.76
N ASN A 279 1.50 -1.43 -12.07
CA ASN A 279 1.38 -0.39 -13.09
C ASN A 279 0.02 0.31 -13.00
N SER A 280 -1.05 -0.47 -12.85
CA SER A 280 -2.41 0.05 -12.68
C SER A 280 -2.52 0.87 -11.38
N VAL A 281 -1.95 0.38 -10.28
CA VAL A 281 -1.93 1.10 -8.99
C VAL A 281 -1.13 2.41 -9.07
N GLU A 282 0.04 2.41 -9.71
CA GLU A 282 0.83 3.63 -9.94
C GLU A 282 0.09 4.63 -10.82
N HIS A 283 -0.54 4.14 -11.91
CA HIS A 283 -1.37 4.97 -12.77
C HIS A 283 -2.53 5.57 -11.98
N HIS A 284 -3.25 4.75 -11.22
CA HIS A 284 -4.35 5.19 -10.38
C HIS A 284 -3.89 6.28 -9.39
N TRP A 285 -2.84 6.03 -8.60
CA TRP A 285 -2.30 6.99 -7.64
C TRP A 285 -1.89 8.33 -8.28
N THR A 286 -1.19 8.28 -9.40
CA THR A 286 -0.64 9.49 -10.04
C THR A 286 -1.69 10.32 -10.78
N HIS A 287 -2.82 9.73 -11.18
CA HIS A 287 -3.90 10.40 -11.92
C HIS A 287 -5.10 10.80 -11.05
N LEU A 288 -5.11 10.44 -9.76
CA LEU A 288 -6.14 10.91 -8.84
C LEU A 288 -6.12 12.45 -8.77
N SER A 289 -7.29 13.06 -8.96
CA SER A 289 -7.47 14.49 -8.67
C SER A 289 -7.23 14.77 -7.19
N ALA A 290 -6.91 16.02 -6.83
CA ALA A 290 -6.65 16.40 -5.44
C ALA A 290 -7.83 16.03 -4.51
N GLY A 291 -9.07 16.19 -4.97
CA GLY A 291 -10.27 15.83 -4.21
C GLY A 291 -10.43 14.32 -4.04
N ALA A 292 -10.31 13.55 -5.12
CA ALA A 292 -10.40 12.09 -5.06
C ALA A 292 -9.27 11.46 -4.24
N ARG A 293 -8.06 12.01 -4.33
CA ARG A 293 -6.89 11.56 -3.57
C ARG A 293 -7.10 11.62 -2.05
N ALA A 294 -7.94 12.55 -1.59
CA ALA A 294 -8.26 12.65 -0.17
C ALA A 294 -9.12 11.49 0.34
N SER A 295 -9.80 10.77 -0.55
CA SER A 295 -10.74 9.71 -0.20
C SER A 295 -10.37 8.34 -0.76
N VAL A 296 -9.39 8.26 -1.69
CA VAL A 296 -9.00 7.01 -2.35
C VAL A 296 -7.54 6.66 -2.08
N LEU A 297 -7.30 5.45 -1.58
CA LEU A 297 -5.97 4.89 -1.37
C LEU A 297 -5.78 3.64 -2.25
N PRO A 298 -5.10 3.73 -3.40
CA PRO A 298 -4.74 2.56 -4.20
C PRO A 298 -3.59 1.79 -3.55
N LEU A 299 -3.68 0.46 -3.55
CA LEU A 299 -2.67 -0.45 -2.98
C LEU A 299 -2.46 -1.66 -3.88
N VAL A 300 -1.22 -2.15 -3.94
CA VAL A 300 -0.87 -3.38 -4.65
C VAL A 300 -1.28 -4.58 -3.82
N MET A 301 -2.17 -5.43 -4.35
CA MET A 301 -2.65 -6.61 -3.64
C MET A 301 -3.08 -7.71 -4.62
N ASP A 302 -2.44 -8.87 -4.51
CA ASP A 302 -2.91 -10.10 -5.16
C ASP A 302 -3.92 -10.80 -4.24
N LEU A 303 -5.19 -10.87 -4.65
CA LEU A 303 -6.25 -11.52 -3.86
C LEU A 303 -6.12 -13.03 -3.80
N THR A 304 -5.29 -13.65 -4.65
CA THR A 304 -4.96 -15.07 -4.57
C THR A 304 -3.86 -15.36 -3.54
N ASN A 305 -3.10 -14.32 -3.16
CA ASN A 305 -2.05 -14.35 -2.15
C ASN A 305 -2.03 -13.03 -1.36
N PRO A 306 -3.11 -12.71 -0.63
CA PRO A 306 -3.25 -11.43 0.06
C PRO A 306 -2.23 -11.25 1.19
N SER A 307 -2.08 -10.03 1.67
CA SER A 307 -1.19 -9.69 2.78
C SER A 307 -1.47 -10.58 3.99
N PRO A 308 -0.50 -11.38 4.43
CA PRO A 308 -0.62 -12.24 5.60
C PRO A 308 -0.41 -11.43 6.90
N ALA A 309 -0.69 -12.07 8.03
CA ALA A 309 -0.18 -11.61 9.32
C ALA A 309 1.34 -11.80 9.37
N LEU A 310 2.09 -10.83 9.92
CA LEU A 310 3.55 -10.81 9.92
C LEU A 310 4.12 -10.35 11.27
N GLY A 311 5.43 -10.55 11.42
CA GLY A 311 6.20 -10.16 12.59
C GLY A 311 6.23 -11.22 13.66
N TRP A 312 6.62 -10.85 14.88
CA TRP A 312 6.74 -11.79 15.98
C TRP A 312 5.38 -12.43 16.31
N ALA A 313 5.35 -13.74 16.38
CA ALA A 313 4.16 -14.56 16.59
C ALA A 313 3.00 -14.29 15.59
N LEU A 314 3.27 -13.63 14.45
CA LEU A 314 2.29 -13.17 13.46
C LEU A 314 1.30 -12.11 13.99
N GLU A 315 1.68 -11.36 15.02
CA GLU A 315 0.78 -10.43 15.74
C GLU A 315 1.11 -8.96 15.52
N GLU A 316 2.26 -8.63 14.89
CA GLU A 316 2.68 -7.23 14.73
C GLU A 316 2.00 -6.53 13.55
N ARG A 317 1.66 -7.27 12.50
CA ARG A 317 1.03 -6.73 11.29
C ARG A 317 -0.14 -7.61 10.90
N ARG A 318 -1.31 -7.00 10.83
CA ARG A 318 -2.57 -7.72 10.58
C ARG A 318 -2.66 -8.16 9.12
N SER A 319 -3.20 -9.35 8.90
CA SER A 319 -3.58 -9.83 7.56
C SER A 319 -4.68 -8.98 6.93
N LEU A 320 -4.91 -9.13 5.61
CA LEU A 320 -6.04 -8.49 4.93
C LEU A 320 -7.37 -8.76 5.66
N VAL A 321 -7.59 -10.00 6.09
CA VAL A 321 -8.84 -10.39 6.76
C VAL A 321 -9.00 -9.70 8.13
N GLU A 322 -7.92 -9.58 8.89
CA GLU A 322 -7.94 -8.94 10.22
C GLU A 322 -8.07 -7.42 10.15
N ARG A 323 -7.77 -6.82 8.99
CA ARG A 323 -7.98 -5.38 8.74
C ARG A 323 -9.41 -5.05 8.33
N GLY A 324 -10.20 -6.05 7.93
CA GLY A 324 -11.63 -5.93 7.64
C GLY A 324 -12.51 -6.07 8.90
N PRO A 325 -13.84 -6.11 8.71
CA PRO A 325 -14.52 -5.99 7.43
C PRO A 325 -14.69 -4.54 6.97
N ALA A 326 -14.67 -4.31 5.65
CA ALA A 326 -15.15 -3.08 5.04
C ALA A 326 -16.67 -3.00 5.13
N ASP A 327 -17.26 -1.80 5.04
CA ASP A 327 -18.70 -1.65 4.96
C ASP A 327 -19.25 -2.17 3.63
N VAL A 328 -18.52 -1.93 2.53
CA VAL A 328 -18.85 -2.41 1.19
C VAL A 328 -17.59 -2.92 0.49
N ILE A 329 -17.70 -4.05 -0.22
CA ILE A 329 -16.73 -4.47 -1.23
C ILE A 329 -17.30 -4.25 -2.63
N LEU A 330 -16.48 -3.71 -3.53
CA LEU A 330 -16.70 -3.78 -4.97
C LEU A 330 -15.85 -4.93 -5.53
N ALA A 331 -16.45 -5.80 -6.33
CA ALA A 331 -15.76 -6.89 -7.03
C ALA A 331 -16.27 -6.94 -8.48
N LEU A 332 -15.86 -5.92 -9.25
CA LEU A 332 -16.34 -5.69 -10.61
C LEU A 332 -15.38 -6.31 -11.62
N ALA A 333 -15.89 -7.13 -12.54
CA ALA A 333 -15.11 -7.90 -13.52
C ALA A 333 -13.94 -8.70 -12.89
N LEU A 334 -14.11 -9.20 -11.66
CA LEU A 334 -13.04 -9.87 -10.87
C LEU A 334 -13.27 -11.39 -10.75
N VAL A 335 -14.51 -11.82 -10.48
CA VAL A 335 -14.81 -13.21 -10.07
C VAL A 335 -14.34 -14.24 -11.09
N HIS A 336 -14.44 -13.95 -12.40
CA HIS A 336 -13.98 -14.84 -13.47
C HIS A 336 -12.42 -14.97 -13.48
N HIS A 337 -11.69 -13.93 -13.11
CA HIS A 337 -10.24 -14.02 -12.94
C HIS A 337 -9.86 -14.91 -11.76
N LEU A 338 -10.57 -14.82 -10.64
CA LEU A 338 -10.33 -15.69 -9.49
C LEU A 338 -10.74 -17.14 -9.79
N ALA A 339 -11.96 -17.35 -10.30
CA ALA A 339 -12.52 -18.67 -10.49
C ALA A 339 -11.89 -19.42 -11.67
N ILE A 340 -11.83 -18.80 -12.85
CA ILE A 340 -11.31 -19.41 -14.07
C ILE A 340 -9.81 -19.17 -14.19
N GLY A 341 -9.36 -17.93 -14.04
CA GLY A 341 -7.94 -17.58 -14.15
C GLY A 341 -7.06 -18.28 -13.11
N ASN A 342 -7.51 -18.35 -11.87
CA ASN A 342 -6.72 -18.85 -10.72
C ASN A 342 -7.28 -20.11 -10.05
N ASN A 343 -8.27 -20.78 -10.63
CA ASN A 343 -8.87 -22.03 -10.11
C ASN A 343 -9.46 -21.91 -8.69
N VAL A 344 -9.91 -20.75 -8.26
CA VAL A 344 -10.51 -20.57 -6.94
C VAL A 344 -12.00 -20.93 -7.02
N PRO A 345 -12.50 -21.94 -6.29
CA PRO A 345 -13.92 -22.28 -6.30
C PRO A 345 -14.79 -21.09 -5.87
N LEU A 346 -15.95 -20.88 -6.54
CA LEU A 346 -16.87 -19.75 -6.25
C LEU A 346 -17.25 -19.67 -4.77
N GLY A 347 -17.48 -20.81 -4.09
CA GLY A 347 -17.78 -20.81 -2.65
C GLY A 347 -16.61 -20.34 -1.78
N ARG A 348 -15.35 -20.50 -2.23
CA ARG A 348 -14.19 -19.94 -1.53
C ARG A 348 -14.07 -18.42 -1.74
N VAL A 349 -14.40 -17.96 -2.93
CA VAL A 349 -14.49 -16.51 -3.22
C VAL A 349 -15.56 -15.87 -2.33
N ALA A 350 -16.78 -16.46 -2.30
CA ALA A 350 -17.87 -15.99 -1.47
C ALA A 350 -17.50 -15.97 0.03
N GLY A 351 -16.88 -17.04 0.52
CA GLY A 351 -16.46 -17.14 1.91
C GLY A 351 -15.39 -16.10 2.29
N LEU A 352 -14.46 -15.77 1.39
CA LEU A 352 -13.50 -14.68 1.62
C LEU A 352 -14.23 -13.33 1.68
N PHE A 353 -15.09 -13.05 0.69
CA PHE A 353 -15.80 -11.78 0.60
C PHE A 353 -16.67 -11.52 1.83
N ALA A 354 -17.35 -12.53 2.36
CA ALA A 354 -18.15 -12.41 3.59
C ALA A 354 -17.32 -12.14 4.85
N ARG A 355 -16.04 -12.54 4.87
CA ARG A 355 -15.13 -12.24 5.98
C ARG A 355 -14.58 -10.82 5.94
N ILE A 356 -14.46 -10.24 4.73
CA ILE A 356 -13.80 -8.95 4.54
C ILE A 356 -14.77 -7.79 4.23
N GLY A 357 -16.06 -8.08 4.03
CA GLY A 357 -17.05 -7.03 3.75
C GLY A 357 -18.42 -7.35 4.31
N ARG A 358 -19.10 -6.33 4.83
CA ARG A 358 -20.49 -6.42 5.33
C ARG A 358 -21.48 -6.50 4.19
N ARG A 359 -21.23 -5.74 3.11
CA ARG A 359 -21.93 -5.81 1.84
C ARG A 359 -20.95 -6.00 0.70
N ALA A 360 -21.44 -6.54 -0.41
CA ALA A 360 -20.64 -6.71 -1.62
C ALA A 360 -21.45 -6.36 -2.85
N ILE A 361 -20.87 -5.57 -3.75
CA ILE A 361 -21.37 -5.36 -5.11
C ILE A 361 -20.49 -6.19 -6.02
N VAL A 362 -21.04 -7.29 -6.53
CA VAL A 362 -20.28 -8.30 -7.29
C VAL A 362 -20.80 -8.38 -8.70
N GLU A 363 -19.92 -8.29 -9.68
CA GLU A 363 -20.24 -8.53 -11.08
C GLU A 363 -19.95 -9.97 -11.46
N PHE A 364 -20.98 -10.71 -11.84
CA PHE A 364 -20.85 -12.00 -12.50
C PHE A 364 -20.65 -11.80 -14.00
N VAL A 365 -19.54 -12.32 -14.53
CA VAL A 365 -19.19 -12.32 -15.96
C VAL A 365 -19.32 -13.73 -16.48
N PRO A 366 -20.27 -14.03 -17.38
CA PRO A 366 -20.52 -15.41 -17.82
C PRO A 366 -19.42 -15.92 -18.76
N LYS A 367 -19.47 -17.23 -19.08
CA LYS A 367 -18.42 -17.89 -19.90
C LYS A 367 -18.39 -17.43 -21.35
N ASP A 368 -19.51 -17.03 -21.91
CA ASP A 368 -19.64 -16.54 -23.28
C ASP A 368 -19.19 -15.08 -23.45
N ASP A 369 -18.88 -14.39 -22.35
CA ASP A 369 -18.28 -13.05 -22.39
C ASP A 369 -16.89 -13.12 -23.04
N PRO A 370 -16.52 -12.18 -23.94
CA PRO A 370 -15.24 -12.17 -24.63
C PRO A 370 -14.03 -12.24 -23.70
N MET A 371 -14.12 -11.64 -22.51
CA MET A 371 -13.05 -11.63 -21.53
C MET A 371 -12.87 -13.00 -20.86
N THR A 372 -13.96 -13.68 -20.56
CA THR A 372 -13.91 -15.05 -20.05
C THR A 372 -13.45 -16.03 -21.11
N GLN A 373 -13.89 -15.85 -22.38
CA GLN A 373 -13.41 -16.65 -23.51
C GLN A 373 -11.89 -16.49 -23.70
N HIS A 374 -11.37 -15.28 -23.53
CA HIS A 374 -9.91 -15.07 -23.58
C HIS A 374 -9.15 -15.88 -22.51
N LEU A 375 -9.68 -15.96 -21.28
CA LEU A 375 -9.10 -16.78 -20.20
C LEU A 375 -9.16 -18.29 -20.55
N LEU A 376 -10.23 -18.73 -21.20
CA LEU A 376 -10.43 -20.13 -21.58
C LEU A 376 -9.64 -20.53 -22.83
N ALA A 377 -9.24 -19.59 -23.69
CA ALA A 377 -8.52 -19.87 -24.93
C ALA A 377 -7.19 -20.62 -24.74
N PHE A 378 -6.57 -20.50 -23.57
CA PHE A 378 -5.26 -21.07 -23.26
C PHE A 378 -5.32 -22.23 -22.27
N ARG A 379 -6.52 -22.76 -21.97
CA ARG A 379 -6.71 -23.84 -20.97
C ARG A 379 -7.97 -24.63 -21.22
N PRO A 380 -8.04 -25.91 -20.79
CA PRO A 380 -9.28 -26.68 -20.82
C PRO A 380 -10.34 -26.04 -19.89
N ASP A 381 -11.59 -26.04 -20.36
CA ASP A 381 -12.72 -25.63 -19.48
C ASP A 381 -13.07 -26.77 -18.51
N ILE A 382 -12.53 -26.68 -17.31
CA ILE A 382 -12.78 -27.61 -16.20
C ILE A 382 -13.77 -27.01 -15.17
N PHE A 383 -14.53 -25.99 -15.54
CA PHE A 383 -15.39 -25.19 -14.66
C PHE A 383 -16.88 -25.37 -14.96
N PRO A 384 -17.46 -26.62 -14.91
CA PRO A 384 -18.87 -26.83 -15.24
C PRO A 384 -19.84 -26.07 -14.33
N GLY A 385 -19.43 -25.82 -13.07
CA GLY A 385 -20.21 -25.04 -12.10
C GLY A 385 -20.09 -23.53 -12.22
N TYR A 386 -19.28 -23.00 -13.14
CA TYR A 386 -19.19 -21.55 -13.37
C TYR A 386 -20.32 -21.11 -14.30
N THR A 387 -21.51 -20.96 -13.72
CA THR A 387 -22.74 -20.47 -14.34
C THR A 387 -23.41 -19.46 -13.41
N ALA A 388 -24.41 -18.73 -13.88
CA ALA A 388 -25.16 -17.79 -13.03
C ALA A 388 -25.86 -18.50 -11.85
N GLU A 389 -26.39 -19.71 -12.09
CA GLU A 389 -26.99 -20.57 -11.06
C GLU A 389 -25.93 -21.04 -10.06
N GLY A 390 -24.76 -21.48 -10.56
CA GLY A 390 -23.63 -21.90 -9.75
C GLY A 390 -23.07 -20.76 -8.89
N PHE A 391 -23.05 -19.54 -9.42
CA PHE A 391 -22.70 -18.35 -8.67
C PHE A 391 -23.69 -18.12 -7.52
N ARG A 392 -25.02 -18.06 -7.81
CA ARG A 392 -26.04 -17.86 -6.77
C ARG A 392 -25.96 -18.96 -5.70
N ALA A 393 -25.87 -20.21 -6.11
CA ALA A 393 -25.76 -21.35 -5.19
C ALA A 393 -24.50 -21.26 -4.28
N SER A 394 -23.38 -20.76 -4.82
CA SER A 394 -22.13 -20.61 -4.09
C SER A 394 -22.13 -19.41 -3.14
N PHE A 395 -22.84 -18.33 -3.45
CA PHE A 395 -22.87 -17.12 -2.64
C PHE A 395 -23.98 -17.14 -1.57
N THR A 396 -25.13 -17.77 -1.84
CA THR A 396 -26.28 -17.84 -0.90
C THR A 396 -25.94 -18.37 0.51
N PRO A 397 -25.03 -19.33 0.72
CA PRO A 397 -24.63 -19.75 2.07
C PRO A 397 -24.00 -18.64 2.92
N TYR A 398 -23.35 -17.67 2.29
CA TYR A 398 -22.60 -16.58 2.94
C TYR A 398 -23.32 -15.24 2.88
N PHE A 399 -24.20 -15.05 1.89
CA PHE A 399 -24.85 -13.78 1.61
C PHE A 399 -26.36 -13.91 1.39
N ARG A 400 -27.08 -12.85 1.72
CA ARG A 400 -28.43 -12.60 1.24
C ARG A 400 -28.33 -11.73 0.00
N VAL A 401 -28.97 -12.11 -1.08
CA VAL A 401 -29.11 -11.29 -2.30
C VAL A 401 -30.15 -10.20 -2.01
N LEU A 402 -29.74 -8.93 -2.07
CA LEU A 402 -30.63 -7.78 -1.90
C LEU A 402 -31.16 -7.28 -3.23
N GLU A 403 -30.30 -7.26 -4.27
CA GLU A 403 -30.64 -6.82 -5.61
C GLU A 403 -29.85 -7.62 -6.64
N GLU A 404 -30.47 -7.86 -7.79
CA GLU A 404 -29.85 -8.45 -8.99
C GLU A 404 -30.22 -7.59 -10.17
N ALA A 405 -29.26 -7.09 -10.93
CA ALA A 405 -29.48 -6.20 -12.06
C ALA A 405 -28.62 -6.62 -13.26
N PRO A 406 -29.25 -6.91 -14.42
CA PRO A 406 -28.52 -7.13 -15.67
C PRO A 406 -27.86 -5.83 -16.14
N VAL A 407 -26.69 -5.95 -16.79
CA VAL A 407 -26.04 -4.82 -17.47
C VAL A 407 -26.52 -4.77 -18.92
N GLU A 408 -27.02 -3.63 -19.38
CA GLU A 408 -27.49 -3.46 -20.75
C GLU A 408 -26.43 -3.77 -21.80
N ASP A 409 -26.83 -4.28 -22.93
CA ASP A 409 -25.94 -4.70 -24.04
C ASP A 409 -24.84 -5.69 -23.63
N SER A 410 -25.08 -6.46 -22.57
CA SER A 410 -24.11 -7.40 -22.00
C SER A 410 -24.85 -8.61 -21.39
N ALA A 411 -24.15 -9.74 -21.32
CA ALA A 411 -24.64 -10.91 -20.58
C ALA A 411 -24.25 -10.88 -19.08
N ARG A 412 -23.63 -9.81 -18.61
CA ARG A 412 -23.16 -9.64 -17.24
C ARG A 412 -24.28 -9.21 -16.30
N THR A 413 -24.15 -9.59 -15.04
CA THR A 413 -25.12 -9.28 -13.99
C THR A 413 -24.40 -8.74 -12.75
N LEU A 414 -24.94 -7.65 -12.19
CA LEU A 414 -24.52 -7.08 -10.92
C LEU A 414 -25.41 -7.60 -9.79
N PHE A 415 -24.78 -7.93 -8.67
CA PHE A 415 -25.44 -8.39 -7.46
C PHE A 415 -25.08 -7.48 -6.30
N LEU A 416 -26.09 -6.95 -5.60
CA LEU A 416 -25.91 -6.37 -4.26
C LEU A 416 -26.21 -7.44 -3.23
N LEU A 417 -25.22 -7.72 -2.40
CA LEU A 417 -25.19 -8.82 -1.45
C LEU A 417 -24.96 -8.29 -0.02
N GLU A 418 -25.59 -8.91 0.97
CA GLU A 418 -25.37 -8.62 2.39
C GLU A 418 -24.89 -9.88 3.10
N ALA A 419 -23.76 -9.76 3.82
CA ALA A 419 -23.19 -10.88 4.58
C ALA A 419 -24.16 -11.34 5.68
N ARG A 420 -24.17 -12.67 5.93
CA ARG A 420 -25.06 -13.32 6.92
C ARG A 420 -24.48 -13.28 8.33
#